data_dc9351d2143377a81776e21969e5ed2a
#
_entry.id   dc9351d2143377a81776e21969e5ed2a
#
_cell.length_a   1.000
_cell.length_b   1.000
_cell.length_c   1.000
_cell.angle_alpha   90.00
_cell.angle_beta   90.00
_cell.angle_gamma   90.00
#
_symmetry.space_group_name_H-M   'P 1'
#
loop_
_entity.id
_entity.type
_entity.pdbx_description
1 polymer ?
#
loop_
_entity_poly.entity_id
_entity_poly.type
_entity_poly.pdbx_seq_one_letter_code
_entity_poly.pdbx_strand_id
1 'polypeptide(L)'
;VRPAFVAVLGENDAVERITYDAGINARLTVNGYDDDDEFVFDGTTVLTTVYGGDGADTFTVGQFFATPRIEPNVEPGDGFATVQTELGWASPGILSPTTLYGGAGADRFIVNGNGAELRLEAGTGSDSFELRAVRLVTAGTPYRQNALVSLDGGADAATLTVRTAGAATDISFAAPVAPSTASRLSGGGLLVDVRHAPAPVVV
;
A
#
# COMPACT_ATOMS: atom_id res chain seq x y z
N VAL A 1 2.56 -4.74 9.19
CA VAL A 1 3.87 -5.40 9.05
C VAL A 1 4.96 -4.33 9.05
N ARG A 2 6.01 -4.54 9.79
CA ARG A 2 7.16 -3.63 9.94
C ARG A 2 8.46 -4.34 9.59
N PRO A 3 9.59 -3.61 9.48
CA PRO A 3 10.86 -4.19 9.04
C PRO A 3 11.38 -5.37 9.87
N ALA A 4 10.99 -5.46 11.12
CA ALA A 4 11.52 -6.48 12.04
C ALA A 4 10.43 -7.30 12.75
N PHE A 5 9.17 -7.01 12.54
CA PHE A 5 8.10 -7.75 13.19
C PHE A 5 6.73 -7.62 12.50
N VAL A 6 5.88 -8.61 12.75
CA VAL A 6 4.43 -8.55 12.57
C VAL A 6 3.82 -8.36 13.94
N ALA A 7 2.97 -7.35 14.11
CA ALA A 7 2.16 -7.19 15.30
C ALA A 7 0.72 -7.55 14.96
N VAL A 8 0.10 -8.35 15.79
CA VAL A 8 -1.32 -8.71 15.71
C VAL A 8 -2.02 -8.03 16.87
N LEU A 9 -3.06 -7.27 16.59
CA LEU A 9 -3.93 -6.68 17.60
C LEU A 9 -5.02 -7.69 17.89
N GLY A 10 -4.98 -8.27 19.07
CA GLY A 10 -5.99 -9.19 19.55
C GLY A 10 -7.15 -8.51 20.28
N GLU A 11 -8.08 -9.29 20.78
CA GLU A 11 -9.17 -8.80 21.61
C GLU A 11 -8.63 -8.05 22.85
N ASN A 12 -9.33 -7.00 23.28
CA ASN A 12 -8.97 -6.14 24.43
C ASN A 12 -7.66 -5.34 24.23
N ASP A 13 -7.35 -4.92 23.01
CA ASP A 13 -6.14 -4.15 22.66
C ASP A 13 -4.81 -4.83 23.04
N ALA A 14 -4.83 -6.13 23.24
CA ALA A 14 -3.61 -6.91 23.44
C ALA A 14 -2.82 -6.97 22.11
N VAL A 15 -1.55 -6.59 22.17
CA VAL A 15 -0.66 -6.64 21.00
C VAL A 15 0.26 -7.86 21.12
N GLU A 16 0.11 -8.80 20.21
CA GLU A 16 1.07 -9.89 20.02
C GLU A 16 2.09 -9.48 18.97
N ARG A 17 3.36 -9.73 19.22
CA ARG A 17 4.46 -9.40 18.32
C ARG A 17 5.24 -10.64 17.93
N ILE A 18 5.30 -10.89 16.62
CA ILE A 18 6.16 -11.92 16.03
C ILE A 18 7.36 -11.23 15.42
N THR A 19 8.52 -11.37 16.06
CA THR A 19 9.77 -10.77 15.56
C THR A 19 10.41 -11.69 14.54
N TYR A 20 10.88 -11.11 13.44
CA TYR A 20 11.70 -11.80 12.44
C TYR A 20 12.94 -10.97 12.12
N ASP A 21 13.98 -11.61 11.63
CA ASP A 21 15.21 -10.95 11.21
C ASP A 21 15.39 -10.96 9.66
N ALA A 22 16.37 -10.20 9.20
CA ALA A 22 16.72 -10.13 7.78
C ALA A 22 17.32 -11.45 7.23
N GLY A 23 17.53 -12.45 8.08
CA GLY A 23 17.96 -13.79 7.68
C GLY A 23 16.84 -14.64 7.09
N ILE A 24 15.58 -14.16 7.08
CA ILE A 24 14.52 -14.77 6.29
C ILE A 24 14.90 -14.63 4.81
N ASN A 25 15.37 -15.72 4.22
CA ASN A 25 15.76 -15.80 2.81
C ASN A 25 14.66 -16.37 1.92
N ALA A 26 13.44 -16.51 2.46
CA ALA A 26 12.24 -16.96 1.78
C ALA A 26 11.17 -15.86 1.83
N ARG A 27 9.93 -16.22 1.68
CA ARG A 27 8.78 -15.32 1.68
C ARG A 27 8.12 -15.28 3.07
N LEU A 28 7.80 -14.10 3.56
CA LEU A 28 6.85 -13.93 4.64
C LEU A 28 5.44 -14.09 4.07
N THR A 29 4.65 -15.00 4.62
CA THR A 29 3.24 -15.17 4.25
C THR A 29 2.37 -14.90 5.47
N VAL A 30 1.34 -14.08 5.27
CA VAL A 30 0.31 -13.77 6.28
C VAL A 30 -1.04 -14.14 5.69
N ASN A 31 -1.88 -14.82 6.47
CA ASN A 31 -3.24 -15.19 6.06
C ASN A 31 -4.23 -14.62 7.08
N GLY A 32 -5.25 -13.90 6.61
CA GLY A 32 -6.40 -13.44 7.39
C GLY A 32 -7.37 -14.60 7.65
N TYR A 33 -7.70 -15.36 6.64
CA TYR A 33 -8.69 -16.45 6.58
C TYR A 33 -10.12 -15.93 6.38
N ASP A 34 -10.96 -15.98 7.40
CA ASP A 34 -12.34 -15.56 7.37
C ASP A 34 -12.48 -14.24 8.18
N ASP A 35 -13.60 -13.55 8.04
CA ASP A 35 -13.91 -12.27 8.67
C ASP A 35 -13.18 -11.05 8.06
N ASP A 36 -13.55 -9.86 8.52
CA ASP A 36 -13.02 -8.60 8.02
C ASP A 36 -11.69 -8.25 8.71
N ASP A 37 -10.60 -8.26 7.98
CA ASP A 37 -9.25 -8.03 8.50
C ASP A 37 -8.67 -6.66 8.14
N GLU A 38 -7.79 -6.14 8.97
CA GLU A 38 -7.02 -4.91 8.70
C GLU A 38 -5.52 -5.18 8.68
N PHE A 39 -4.89 -4.93 7.53
CA PHE A 39 -3.45 -5.07 7.32
C PHE A 39 -2.80 -3.71 7.08
N VAL A 40 -1.79 -3.38 7.89
CA VAL A 40 -1.06 -2.11 7.77
C VAL A 40 0.43 -2.37 7.58
N PHE A 41 1.03 -1.69 6.59
CA PHE A 41 2.44 -1.87 6.22
C PHE A 41 3.20 -0.55 6.38
N ASP A 42 4.13 -0.51 7.32
CA ASP A 42 5.05 0.63 7.52
C ASP A 42 6.44 0.41 6.94
N GLY A 43 6.75 -0.84 6.59
CA GLY A 43 7.98 -1.25 5.93
C GLY A 43 8.14 -2.76 5.95
N THR A 44 8.31 -3.36 4.78
CA THR A 44 8.66 -4.78 4.65
C THR A 44 10.07 -4.88 4.09
N THR A 45 10.94 -5.65 4.74
CA THR A 45 12.33 -5.86 4.29
C THR A 45 12.55 -7.21 3.61
N VAL A 46 11.52 -8.04 3.54
CA VAL A 46 11.54 -9.37 2.92
C VAL A 46 10.40 -9.50 1.91
N LEU A 47 10.53 -10.41 0.96
CA LEU A 47 9.43 -10.76 0.05
C LEU A 47 8.20 -11.12 0.88
N THR A 48 7.09 -10.44 0.64
CA THR A 48 5.88 -10.61 1.44
C THR A 48 4.69 -10.96 0.56
N THR A 49 3.88 -11.89 1.05
CA THR A 49 2.55 -12.17 0.48
C THR A 49 1.54 -12.16 1.59
N VAL A 50 0.42 -11.47 1.38
CA VAL A 50 -0.70 -11.41 2.32
C VAL A 50 -1.96 -11.81 1.59
N TYR A 51 -2.74 -12.64 2.23
CA TYR A 51 -4.07 -13.05 1.82
C TYR A 51 -5.06 -12.51 2.84
N GLY A 52 -6.02 -11.71 2.40
CA GLY A 52 -7.18 -11.34 3.22
C GLY A 52 -7.98 -12.59 3.52
N GLY A 53 -8.66 -13.08 2.53
CA GLY A 53 -9.41 -14.33 2.61
C GLY A 53 -10.88 -14.14 2.24
N ASP A 54 -11.77 -14.59 3.08
CA ASP A 54 -13.20 -14.32 2.95
C ASP A 54 -13.55 -13.17 3.91
N GLY A 55 -14.20 -12.12 3.45
CA GLY A 55 -14.54 -10.94 4.26
C GLY A 55 -14.29 -9.64 3.54
N ALA A 56 -14.51 -8.53 4.21
CA ALA A 56 -14.23 -7.19 3.66
C ALA A 56 -12.90 -6.66 4.22
N ASP A 57 -11.81 -7.00 3.58
CA ASP A 57 -10.48 -6.74 4.08
C ASP A 57 -9.95 -5.35 3.72
N THR A 58 -9.17 -4.78 4.60
CA THR A 58 -8.52 -3.49 4.38
C THR A 58 -7.01 -3.61 4.42
N PHE A 59 -6.37 -3.18 3.34
CA PHE A 59 -4.91 -3.13 3.20
C PHE A 59 -4.44 -1.69 3.10
N THR A 60 -3.62 -1.23 4.06
CA THR A 60 -3.02 0.11 4.05
C THR A 60 -1.51 0.02 3.89
N VAL A 61 -0.98 0.50 2.77
CA VAL A 61 0.45 0.53 2.45
C VAL A 61 0.98 1.94 2.68
N GLY A 62 1.75 2.11 3.74
CA GLY A 62 2.23 3.39 4.24
C GLY A 62 1.23 4.12 5.13
N GLN A 63 1.73 4.76 6.16
CA GLN A 63 0.96 5.57 7.10
C GLN A 63 1.52 6.98 7.20
N PHE A 64 0.71 7.91 7.72
CA PHE A 64 1.13 9.26 8.08
C PHE A 64 1.10 9.45 9.59
N PHE A 65 2.16 10.05 10.13
CA PHE A 65 2.34 10.31 11.54
C PHE A 65 2.49 11.81 11.78
N ALA A 66 2.05 12.28 12.96
CA ALA A 66 2.21 13.68 13.35
C ALA A 66 3.69 14.05 13.59
N THR A 67 4.51 13.08 14.01
CA THR A 67 5.94 13.25 14.32
C THR A 67 6.77 12.19 13.60
N PRO A 68 8.08 12.45 13.35
CA PRO A 68 8.95 11.41 12.79
C PRO A 68 9.05 10.21 13.76
N ARG A 69 9.12 9.02 13.20
CA ARG A 69 9.17 7.75 13.95
C ARG A 69 10.58 7.42 14.41
N ILE A 70 11.21 8.36 15.13
CA ILE A 70 12.55 8.24 15.74
C ILE A 70 12.48 8.60 17.22
N GLU A 71 13.45 8.13 18.02
CA GLU A 71 13.56 8.54 19.41
C GLU A 71 13.72 10.07 19.53
N PRO A 72 13.13 10.74 20.52
CA PRO A 72 12.31 10.20 21.62
C PRO A 72 10.81 10.06 21.30
N ASN A 73 10.39 10.21 20.04
CA ASN A 73 8.97 10.22 19.66
C ASN A 73 8.34 8.81 19.68
N VAL A 74 9.16 7.78 19.79
CA VAL A 74 8.74 6.38 19.83
C VAL A 74 9.59 5.60 20.84
N GLU A 75 9.09 4.47 21.30
CA GLU A 75 9.84 3.57 22.17
C GLU A 75 11.10 3.04 21.45
N PRO A 76 12.19 2.75 22.21
CA PRO A 76 13.38 2.16 21.67
C PRO A 76 13.08 0.86 20.88
N GLY A 77 13.58 0.80 19.64
CA GLY A 77 13.36 -0.33 18.75
C GLY A 77 12.08 -0.25 17.89
N ASP A 78 11.20 0.73 18.15
CA ASP A 78 10.00 0.95 17.31
C ASP A 78 10.20 2.04 16.24
N GLY A 79 11.41 2.60 16.17
CA GLY A 79 11.76 3.62 15.20
C GLY A 79 11.98 3.07 13.80
N PHE A 80 11.62 3.86 12.81
CA PHE A 80 11.93 3.63 11.40
C PHE A 80 11.97 4.95 10.63
N ALA A 81 12.63 4.94 9.46
CA ALA A 81 12.76 6.13 8.65
C ALA A 81 11.38 6.60 8.13
N THR A 82 11.13 7.89 8.25
CA THR A 82 9.94 8.56 7.70
C THR A 82 10.35 9.76 6.87
N VAL A 83 9.51 10.16 5.91
CA VAL A 83 9.72 11.31 5.05
C VAL A 83 8.66 12.35 5.33
N GLN A 84 9.07 13.62 5.49
CA GLN A 84 8.12 14.70 5.73
C GLN A 84 7.35 15.05 4.46
N THR A 85 6.03 15.02 4.57
CA THR A 85 5.08 15.31 3.51
C THR A 85 4.08 16.37 3.98
N GLU A 86 3.28 16.90 3.08
CA GLU A 86 2.20 17.83 3.44
C GLU A 86 1.09 17.18 4.32
N LEU A 87 1.01 15.83 4.34
CA LEU A 87 0.06 15.08 5.15
C LEU A 87 0.68 14.60 6.49
N GLY A 88 1.92 14.96 6.77
CA GLY A 88 2.66 14.50 7.93
C GLY A 88 3.89 13.67 7.57
N TRP A 89 4.40 12.90 8.52
CA TRP A 89 5.57 12.04 8.33
C TRP A 89 5.16 10.69 7.80
N ALA A 90 5.45 10.44 6.53
CA ALA A 90 5.07 9.21 5.84
C ALA A 90 6.05 8.06 6.10
N SER A 91 5.54 6.88 6.40
CA SER A 91 6.32 5.64 6.41
C SER A 91 6.71 5.21 4.99
N PRO A 92 7.72 4.34 4.84
CA PRO A 92 8.09 3.80 3.52
C PRO A 92 7.00 2.94 2.88
N GLY A 93 6.08 2.37 3.66
CA GLY A 93 5.09 1.41 3.21
C GLY A 93 5.68 0.02 3.05
N ILE A 94 6.28 -0.27 1.91
CA ILE A 94 7.02 -1.51 1.65
C ILE A 94 8.41 -1.19 1.09
N LEU A 95 9.42 -1.99 1.45
CA LEU A 95 10.81 -1.88 0.97
C LEU A 95 11.30 -3.14 0.24
N SER A 96 10.45 -4.15 0.14
CA SER A 96 10.67 -5.36 -0.66
C SER A 96 9.42 -5.69 -1.44
N PRO A 97 9.52 -6.39 -2.60
CA PRO A 97 8.36 -6.73 -3.39
C PRO A 97 7.29 -7.44 -2.57
N THR A 98 6.07 -6.96 -2.69
CA THR A 98 4.94 -7.42 -1.88
C THR A 98 3.73 -7.70 -2.78
N THR A 99 3.03 -8.79 -2.50
CA THR A 99 1.76 -9.11 -3.16
C THR A 99 0.65 -9.19 -2.10
N LEU A 100 -0.44 -8.50 -2.35
CA LEU A 100 -1.62 -8.48 -1.51
C LEU A 100 -2.78 -9.06 -2.32
N TYR A 101 -3.44 -10.06 -1.76
CA TYR A 101 -4.66 -10.67 -2.30
C TYR A 101 -5.82 -10.30 -1.38
N GLY A 102 -6.86 -9.66 -1.92
CA GLY A 102 -8.11 -9.44 -1.19
C GLY A 102 -8.76 -10.77 -0.91
N GLY A 103 -9.30 -11.38 -1.92
CA GLY A 103 -9.94 -12.69 -1.80
C GLY A 103 -11.40 -12.65 -2.22
N ALA A 104 -12.30 -12.96 -1.31
CA ALA A 104 -13.73 -12.88 -1.57
C ALA A 104 -14.38 -11.87 -0.63
N GLY A 105 -15.07 -10.88 -1.18
CA GLY A 105 -15.73 -9.83 -0.42
C GLY A 105 -15.52 -8.45 -0.98
N ALA A 106 -15.72 -7.43 -0.20
CA ALA A 106 -15.57 -6.05 -0.65
C ALA A 106 -14.28 -5.42 -0.11
N ASP A 107 -13.18 -5.68 -0.78
CA ASP A 107 -11.86 -5.36 -0.29
C ASP A 107 -11.43 -3.91 -0.58
N ARG A 108 -10.61 -3.38 0.30
CA ARG A 108 -10.10 -2.02 0.19
C ARG A 108 -8.58 -1.98 0.24
N PHE A 109 -7.98 -1.40 -0.79
CA PHE A 109 -6.54 -1.18 -0.90
C PHE A 109 -6.22 0.32 -0.87
N ILE A 110 -5.45 0.77 0.11
CA ILE A 110 -5.01 2.15 0.27
C ILE A 110 -3.49 2.20 0.12
N VAL A 111 -2.99 2.92 -0.89
CA VAL A 111 -1.55 3.09 -1.11
C VAL A 111 -1.16 4.55 -0.91
N ASN A 112 -0.56 4.83 0.24
CA ASN A 112 0.00 6.14 0.59
C ASN A 112 1.46 6.27 0.13
N GLY A 113 2.08 5.18 -0.25
CA GLY A 113 3.41 5.12 -0.82
C GLY A 113 4.05 3.74 -0.71
N ASN A 114 4.84 3.38 -1.73
CA ASN A 114 5.57 2.12 -1.78
C ASN A 114 6.99 2.34 -2.29
N GLY A 115 7.97 1.84 -1.55
CA GLY A 115 9.39 1.91 -1.90
C GLY A 115 9.85 0.76 -2.79
N ALA A 116 9.05 -0.29 -2.95
CA ALA A 116 9.31 -1.46 -3.79
C ALA A 116 8.06 -1.84 -4.60
N GLU A 117 8.22 -2.74 -5.55
CA GLU A 117 7.12 -3.22 -6.38
C GLU A 117 5.97 -3.80 -5.54
N LEU A 118 4.75 -3.35 -5.83
CA LEU A 118 3.54 -3.76 -5.16
C LEU A 118 2.56 -4.35 -6.17
N ARG A 119 2.08 -5.56 -5.88
CA ARG A 119 1.03 -6.22 -6.64
C ARG A 119 -0.22 -6.33 -5.78
N LEU A 120 -1.34 -5.88 -6.33
CA LEU A 120 -2.66 -5.90 -5.71
C LEU A 120 -3.59 -6.74 -6.58
N GLU A 121 -4.18 -7.77 -5.98
CA GLU A 121 -5.13 -8.69 -6.61
C GLU A 121 -6.41 -8.66 -5.79
N ALA A 122 -7.45 -8.00 -6.29
CA ALA A 122 -8.68 -7.81 -5.52
C ALA A 122 -9.42 -9.14 -5.30
N GLY A 123 -9.67 -9.87 -6.35
CA GLY A 123 -10.37 -11.15 -6.25
C GLY A 123 -11.80 -11.06 -6.73
N THR A 124 -12.74 -11.44 -5.87
CA THR A 124 -14.18 -11.41 -6.18
C THR A 124 -14.93 -10.50 -5.23
N GLY A 125 -15.81 -9.66 -5.77
CA GLY A 125 -16.61 -8.72 -4.99
C GLY A 125 -16.54 -7.29 -5.51
N SER A 126 -16.98 -6.35 -4.68
CA SER A 126 -16.99 -4.93 -5.04
C SER A 126 -15.81 -4.20 -4.40
N ASP A 127 -14.68 -4.24 -5.07
CA ASP A 127 -13.41 -3.79 -4.51
C ASP A 127 -13.10 -2.32 -4.76
N SER A 128 -12.22 -1.78 -3.94
CA SER A 128 -11.81 -0.38 -4.03
C SER A 128 -10.32 -0.19 -3.86
N PHE A 129 -9.74 0.63 -4.75
CA PHE A 129 -8.34 1.05 -4.70
C PHE A 129 -8.26 2.56 -4.53
N GLU A 130 -7.49 2.99 -3.54
CA GLU A 130 -7.17 4.40 -3.31
C GLU A 130 -5.65 4.58 -3.39
N LEU A 131 -5.19 5.34 -4.39
CA LEU A 131 -3.78 5.67 -4.56
C LEU A 131 -3.56 7.14 -4.27
N ARG A 132 -2.50 7.49 -3.53
CA ARG A 132 -2.20 8.89 -3.17
C ARG A 132 -0.94 9.41 -3.84
N ALA A 133 -1.10 10.50 -4.58
CA ALA A 133 0.00 11.34 -5.05
C ALA A 133 0.40 12.29 -3.92
N VAL A 134 1.42 11.93 -3.16
CA VAL A 134 1.81 12.63 -1.93
C VAL A 134 2.93 13.63 -2.21
N ARG A 135 2.73 14.91 -1.84
CA ARG A 135 3.74 15.96 -1.99
C ARG A 135 4.74 15.95 -0.84
N LEU A 136 6.00 16.16 -1.19
CA LEU A 136 7.09 16.33 -0.23
C LEU A 136 7.19 17.80 0.20
N VAL A 137 7.52 18.02 1.47
CA VAL A 137 7.79 19.36 1.99
C VAL A 137 9.16 19.87 1.54
N THR A 138 10.08 18.98 1.17
CA THR A 138 11.44 19.31 0.73
C THR A 138 11.48 19.91 -0.68
N ALA A 139 12.24 20.97 -0.85
CA ALA A 139 12.42 21.62 -2.15
C ALA A 139 13.09 20.69 -3.18
N GLY A 140 12.63 20.73 -4.42
CA GLY A 140 13.27 20.06 -5.57
C GLY A 140 12.59 18.80 -6.09
N THR A 141 11.86 18.06 -5.25
CA THR A 141 11.07 16.90 -5.69
C THR A 141 9.63 17.09 -5.22
N PRO A 142 8.72 17.53 -6.11
CA PRO A 142 7.38 17.93 -5.68
C PRO A 142 6.54 16.76 -5.14
N TYR A 143 6.78 15.55 -5.62
CA TYR A 143 6.04 14.36 -5.20
C TYR A 143 6.97 13.25 -4.72
N ARG A 144 6.48 12.46 -3.75
CA ARG A 144 7.10 11.20 -3.36
C ARG A 144 7.11 10.28 -4.58
N GLN A 145 8.28 9.76 -4.92
CA GLN A 145 8.41 8.77 -5.98
C GLN A 145 8.07 7.39 -5.42
N ASN A 146 7.16 6.70 -6.08
CA ASN A 146 6.73 5.35 -5.74
C ASN A 146 7.30 4.36 -6.76
N ALA A 147 7.52 3.13 -6.33
CA ALA A 147 7.80 2.02 -7.24
C ALA A 147 6.53 1.63 -8.02
N LEU A 148 6.67 0.72 -8.98
CA LEU A 148 5.53 0.23 -9.76
C LEU A 148 4.49 -0.41 -8.85
N VAL A 149 3.23 -0.05 -9.05
CA VAL A 149 2.05 -0.74 -8.54
C VAL A 149 1.38 -1.47 -9.70
N SER A 150 1.23 -2.78 -9.60
CA SER A 150 0.40 -3.57 -10.51
C SER A 150 -0.92 -3.91 -9.82
N LEU A 151 -2.03 -3.49 -10.42
CA LEU A 151 -3.36 -3.61 -9.85
C LEU A 151 -4.24 -4.43 -10.78
N ASP A 152 -4.91 -5.44 -10.22
CA ASP A 152 -5.95 -6.22 -10.89
C ASP A 152 -7.24 -6.15 -10.07
N GLY A 153 -8.30 -5.58 -10.69
CA GLY A 153 -9.61 -5.42 -10.05
C GLY A 153 -10.46 -6.68 -10.01
N GLY A 154 -9.94 -7.80 -10.54
CA GLY A 154 -10.69 -9.06 -10.52
C GLY A 154 -11.79 -9.15 -11.57
N ALA A 155 -12.75 -10.02 -11.33
CA ALA A 155 -13.84 -10.32 -12.26
C ALA A 155 -15.08 -9.43 -12.07
N ASP A 156 -15.22 -8.83 -10.92
CA ASP A 156 -16.39 -8.06 -10.51
C ASP A 156 -16.14 -6.54 -10.59
N ALA A 157 -17.02 -5.74 -10.00
CA ALA A 157 -16.93 -4.29 -10.08
C ALA A 157 -15.86 -3.74 -9.14
N ALA A 158 -14.78 -3.21 -9.70
CA ALA A 158 -13.75 -2.52 -8.93
C ALA A 158 -13.80 -1.00 -9.17
N THR A 159 -13.41 -0.22 -8.18
CA THR A 159 -13.26 1.23 -8.27
C THR A 159 -11.81 1.64 -8.05
N LEU A 160 -11.34 2.64 -8.81
CA LEU A 160 -10.01 3.21 -8.65
C LEU A 160 -10.11 4.72 -8.42
N THR A 161 -9.63 5.17 -7.27
CA THR A 161 -9.56 6.59 -6.91
C THR A 161 -8.11 7.02 -6.77
N VAL A 162 -7.75 8.12 -7.41
CA VAL A 162 -6.45 8.78 -7.20
C VAL A 162 -6.66 10.06 -6.43
N ARG A 163 -6.14 10.13 -5.21
CA ARG A 163 -6.17 11.36 -4.41
C ARG A 163 -4.91 12.18 -4.64
N THR A 164 -5.13 13.46 -4.91
CA THR A 164 -4.04 14.42 -5.12
C THR A 164 -4.14 15.54 -4.09
N ALA A 165 -3.01 16.07 -3.68
CA ALA A 165 -3.00 17.31 -2.92
C ALA A 165 -2.93 18.48 -3.89
N GLY A 166 -4.02 19.22 -3.97
CA GLY A 166 -4.16 20.34 -4.90
C GLY A 166 -4.44 19.89 -6.34
N ALA A 167 -4.43 20.83 -7.29
CA ALA A 167 -4.66 20.51 -8.70
C ALA A 167 -3.51 19.65 -9.25
N ALA A 168 -3.72 18.35 -9.34
CA ALA A 168 -2.81 17.46 -10.04
C ALA A 168 -3.01 17.63 -11.54
N THR A 169 -2.17 18.43 -12.14
CA THR A 169 -2.23 18.71 -13.59
C THR A 169 -1.46 17.69 -14.41
N ASP A 170 -0.76 16.76 -13.77
CA ASP A 170 0.21 15.85 -14.39
C ASP A 170 -0.13 14.36 -14.25
N ILE A 171 -1.34 14.02 -13.77
CA ILE A 171 -1.80 12.63 -13.75
C ILE A 171 -2.41 12.26 -15.11
N SER A 172 -1.87 11.23 -15.72
CA SER A 172 -2.35 10.69 -16.98
C SER A 172 -2.77 9.22 -16.86
N PHE A 173 -3.83 8.86 -17.57
CA PHE A 173 -4.30 7.49 -17.68
C PHE A 173 -4.34 7.08 -19.16
N ALA A 174 -3.50 6.14 -19.55
CA ALA A 174 -3.37 5.68 -20.91
C ALA A 174 -3.99 4.29 -21.07
N ALA A 175 -4.76 4.11 -22.15
CA ALA A 175 -5.28 2.81 -22.55
C ALA A 175 -4.14 1.80 -22.82
N PRO A 176 -4.42 0.48 -22.76
CA PRO A 176 -3.44 -0.53 -23.08
C PRO A 176 -2.88 -0.37 -24.49
N VAL A 177 -1.57 -0.54 -24.62
CA VAL A 177 -0.91 -0.60 -25.95
C VAL A 177 -0.43 -2.04 -26.15
N ALA A 178 -0.85 -2.66 -27.25
CA ALA A 178 -0.45 -4.04 -27.55
C ALA A 178 1.07 -4.23 -27.49
N PRO A 179 1.57 -5.34 -26.89
CA PRO A 179 0.83 -6.52 -26.44
C PRO A 179 0.29 -6.43 -24.99
N SER A 180 0.41 -5.29 -24.30
CA SER A 180 -0.09 -5.12 -22.93
C SER A 180 -1.62 -5.15 -22.88
N THR A 181 -2.17 -5.79 -21.85
CA THR A 181 -3.60 -5.76 -21.52
C THR A 181 -3.90 -4.78 -20.37
N ALA A 182 -2.86 -4.14 -19.79
CA ALA A 182 -2.99 -3.19 -18.71
C ALA A 182 -3.04 -1.75 -19.21
N SER A 183 -3.94 -0.96 -18.67
CA SER A 183 -3.89 0.49 -18.76
C SER A 183 -2.80 1.03 -17.86
N ARG A 184 -2.23 2.19 -18.17
CA ARG A 184 -1.18 2.80 -17.37
C ARG A 184 -1.60 4.14 -16.81
N LEU A 185 -1.49 4.29 -15.49
CA LEU A 185 -1.59 5.56 -14.80
C LEU A 185 -0.19 6.04 -14.41
N SER A 186 0.10 7.31 -14.69
CA SER A 186 1.38 7.94 -14.31
C SER A 186 1.20 9.41 -13.98
N GLY A 187 2.13 9.95 -13.20
CA GLY A 187 2.14 11.33 -12.72
C GLY A 187 2.01 11.43 -11.20
N GLY A 188 2.31 12.60 -10.65
CA GLY A 188 2.28 12.80 -9.19
C GLY A 188 3.16 11.85 -8.39
N GLY A 189 4.23 11.31 -9.00
CA GLY A 189 5.08 10.29 -8.38
C GLY A 189 4.50 8.88 -8.41
N LEU A 190 3.36 8.67 -9.05
CA LEU A 190 2.73 7.37 -9.24
C LEU A 190 3.13 6.72 -10.56
N LEU A 191 3.26 5.40 -10.54
CA LEU A 191 3.40 4.55 -11.72
C LEU A 191 2.59 3.29 -11.48
N VAL A 192 1.47 3.12 -12.22
CA VAL A 192 0.50 2.05 -11.95
C VAL A 192 0.09 1.38 -13.25
N ASP A 193 0.18 0.06 -13.29
CA ASP A 193 -0.43 -0.78 -14.32
C ASP A 193 -1.76 -1.33 -13.80
N VAL A 194 -2.84 -1.08 -14.53
CA VAL A 194 -4.22 -1.34 -14.11
C VAL A 194 -4.87 -2.34 -15.03
N ARG A 195 -5.45 -3.40 -14.46
CA ARG A 195 -6.26 -4.41 -15.15
C ARG A 195 -7.61 -4.55 -14.46
N HIS A 196 -8.63 -4.89 -15.23
CA HIS A 196 -9.99 -5.18 -14.73
C HIS A 196 -10.55 -4.12 -13.76
N ALA A 197 -10.17 -2.86 -13.97
CA ALA A 197 -10.73 -1.73 -13.23
C ALA A 197 -11.04 -0.58 -14.21
N PRO A 198 -12.04 0.26 -13.90
CA PRO A 198 -12.38 1.41 -14.75
C PRO A 198 -11.28 2.48 -14.71
N ALA A 199 -11.41 3.49 -15.56
CA ALA A 199 -10.57 4.67 -15.47
C ALA A 199 -10.68 5.32 -14.07
N PRO A 200 -9.57 5.82 -13.50
CA PRO A 200 -9.58 6.35 -12.16
C PRO A 200 -10.40 7.63 -12.05
N VAL A 201 -11.02 7.82 -10.89
CA VAL A 201 -11.51 9.13 -10.47
C VAL A 201 -10.39 9.86 -9.76
N VAL A 202 -9.98 11.02 -10.28
CA VAL A 202 -8.95 11.88 -9.66
C VAL A 202 -9.61 12.92 -8.78
N VAL A 203 -9.22 13.00 -7.51
CA VAL A 203 -9.79 13.90 -6.51
C VAL A 203 -8.70 14.60 -5.69
#